data_82a8cfbbca76567ccfb1fa704e37897f
#
_entry.id   82a8cfbbca76567ccfb1fa704e37897f
#
_cell.length_a   1.000
_cell.length_b   1.000
_cell.length_c   1.000
_cell.angle_alpha   90.00
_cell.angle_beta   90.00
_cell.angle_gamma   90.00
#
_symmetry.space_group_name_H-M   'P 1'
#
loop_
_entity.id
_entity.type
_entity.pdbx_description
1 polymer ?
#
loop_
_entity_poly.entity_id
_entity_poly.type
_entity_poly.pdbx_seq_one_letter_code
_entity_poly.pdbx_strand_id
1 'polypeptide(L)'
;MVYFFLYSGFRFNLYTALANKYLMEKKEIRFVVQDLNTYTRLISKGVKLKNILVIRLKNLTRHADIPELFDNIDVLSENMSYKYACKLYWSTIEFLNSLGLKSTDILFCGNGSHVQDLAIKKYQIDIKYETMFSELANIDGKTFFDPVGANCNSLFYKLQEENISELKSSYNYQRLNDWELNYVQNKKNKHIIRQAKRRSLNELLIYYVLTVLEIILLIPSYDSLRVRSGLTKVNVLRRKKYKGNLKKTNNDTKEYCSTNFMFFPLQVTNDAQVLINSDYNNVQALKYYIKMSRSMGLELVVKVHPAERNAEFINKIKEIIQEEDGVYISNRNTFELILGSKCVGVNNSTVGFEAIICGKETFFIGKTFYSKLVDPVWRYYYIYNYLINIDSFTGVTVENNIISKLNDLVKMKEKVIEHGKS
;
A
#
# COMPACT_ATOMS: atom_id res chain seq x y z
N MET A 1 20.57 10.34 13.20
CA MET A 1 20.43 10.67 11.78
C MET A 1 19.08 10.15 11.29
N VAL A 2 18.52 10.74 10.20
CA VAL A 2 17.26 10.27 9.61
C VAL A 2 17.48 9.85 8.16
N TYR A 3 17.10 8.62 7.81
CA TYR A 3 17.25 8.06 6.48
C TYR A 3 15.87 7.88 5.83
N PHE A 4 15.73 8.35 4.59
CA PHE A 4 14.52 8.20 3.78
C PHE A 4 14.79 7.26 2.61
N PHE A 5 14.25 6.04 2.66
CA PHE A 5 14.38 5.04 1.60
C PHE A 5 13.34 5.25 0.52
N LEU A 6 13.77 5.66 -0.65
CA LEU A 6 12.98 5.93 -1.83
C LEU A 6 13.20 4.82 -2.87
N TYR A 7 12.43 3.73 -2.77
CA TYR A 7 12.50 2.61 -3.75
C TYR A 7 11.93 2.98 -5.11
N SER A 8 11.06 4.00 -5.14
CA SER A 8 10.48 4.57 -6.35
C SER A 8 10.03 6.02 -6.08
N GLY A 9 9.69 6.76 -7.14
CA GLY A 9 9.21 8.13 -7.02
C GLY A 9 7.86 8.31 -6.31
N PHE A 10 7.19 7.25 -5.89
CA PHE A 10 5.86 7.30 -5.26
C PHE A 10 5.85 8.12 -3.96
N ARG A 11 6.82 7.93 -3.07
CA ARG A 11 6.94 8.64 -1.78
C ARG A 11 7.79 9.90 -1.84
N PHE A 12 8.18 10.33 -3.03
CA PHE A 12 9.11 11.44 -3.21
C PHE A 12 8.67 12.72 -2.49
N ASN A 13 7.45 13.20 -2.76
CA ASN A 13 6.96 14.44 -2.16
C ASN A 13 6.74 14.30 -0.65
N LEU A 14 6.22 13.16 -0.21
CA LEU A 14 6.02 12.85 1.20
C LEU A 14 7.35 12.92 1.98
N TYR A 15 8.37 12.21 1.51
CA TYR A 15 9.63 12.13 2.22
C TYR A 15 10.49 13.38 2.09
N THR A 16 10.40 14.14 1.00
CA THR A 16 11.03 15.45 0.91
C THR A 16 10.40 16.46 1.85
N ALA A 17 9.08 16.42 2.03
CA ALA A 17 8.38 17.29 2.99
C ALA A 17 8.76 16.94 4.45
N LEU A 18 8.78 15.66 4.79
CA LEU A 18 9.24 15.21 6.12
C LEU A 18 10.71 15.57 6.38
N ALA A 19 11.59 15.36 5.39
CA ALA A 19 12.99 15.71 5.49
C ALA A 19 13.18 17.20 5.83
N ASN A 20 12.40 18.09 5.21
CA ASN A 20 12.42 19.51 5.54
C ASN A 20 12.00 19.79 7.00
N LYS A 21 11.02 19.06 7.54
CA LYS A 21 10.64 19.20 8.96
C LYS A 21 11.78 18.77 9.88
N TYR A 22 12.45 17.64 9.60
CA TYR A 22 13.61 17.20 10.36
C TYR A 22 14.81 18.16 10.27
N LEU A 23 15.03 18.77 9.09
CA LEU A 23 16.06 19.82 8.93
C LEU A 23 15.77 21.06 9.76
N MET A 24 14.51 21.48 9.92
CA MET A 24 14.11 22.59 10.81
C MET A 24 14.42 22.26 12.27
N GLU A 25 14.37 21.00 12.67
CA GLU A 25 14.79 20.51 13.99
C GLU A 25 16.30 20.26 14.08
N LYS A 26 17.09 20.71 13.10
CA LYS A 26 18.55 20.56 13.05
C LYS A 26 19.01 19.09 13.05
N LYS A 27 18.17 18.17 12.58
CA LYS A 27 18.55 16.77 12.39
C LYS A 27 19.28 16.58 11.07
N GLU A 28 20.30 15.75 11.06
CA GLU A 28 20.96 15.32 9.83
C GLU A 28 20.07 14.32 9.08
N ILE A 29 19.97 14.51 7.75
CA ILE A 29 19.14 13.65 6.89
C ILE A 29 19.95 13.03 5.75
N ARG A 30 19.54 11.85 5.29
CA ARG A 30 20.03 11.17 4.09
C ARG A 30 18.85 10.61 3.30
N PHE A 31 18.93 10.72 1.98
CA PHE A 31 18.04 10.01 1.08
C PHE A 31 18.76 8.78 0.52
N VAL A 32 18.13 7.63 0.62
CA VAL A 32 18.62 6.38 0.05
C VAL A 32 17.74 6.05 -1.16
N VAL A 33 18.33 6.05 -2.34
CA VAL A 33 17.62 5.86 -3.61
C VAL A 33 18.10 4.60 -4.35
N GLN A 34 17.22 4.05 -5.16
CA GLN A 34 17.51 2.90 -6.01
C GLN A 34 17.03 3.08 -7.45
N ASP A 35 16.75 4.31 -7.87
CA ASP A 35 16.47 4.66 -9.26
C ASP A 35 17.05 6.05 -9.59
N LEU A 36 17.47 6.22 -10.85
CA LEU A 36 18.09 7.47 -11.32
C LEU A 36 17.08 8.60 -11.48
N ASN A 37 15.81 8.28 -11.73
CA ASN A 37 14.78 9.31 -11.85
C ASN A 37 14.56 9.99 -10.48
N THR A 38 14.46 9.22 -9.40
CA THR A 38 14.37 9.77 -8.04
C THR A 38 15.64 10.54 -7.67
N TYR A 39 16.81 10.01 -8.02
CA TYR A 39 18.11 10.68 -7.82
C TYR A 39 18.15 12.07 -8.48
N THR A 40 17.84 12.15 -9.77
CA THR A 40 17.85 13.42 -10.51
C THR A 40 16.82 14.42 -9.99
N ARG A 41 15.63 13.93 -9.58
CA ARG A 41 14.59 14.76 -8.97
C ARG A 41 15.03 15.33 -7.61
N LEU A 42 15.78 14.61 -6.78
CA LEU A 42 16.34 15.14 -5.54
C LEU A 42 17.33 16.29 -5.81
N ILE A 43 18.21 16.11 -6.79
CA ILE A 43 19.15 17.15 -7.21
C ILE A 43 18.40 18.40 -7.70
N SER A 44 17.38 18.23 -8.56
CA SER A 44 16.57 19.35 -9.07
C SER A 44 15.80 20.10 -7.96
N LYS A 45 15.56 19.45 -6.80
CA LYS A 45 14.99 20.07 -5.60
C LYS A 45 16.06 20.68 -4.68
N GLY A 46 17.33 20.73 -5.09
CA GLY A 46 18.42 21.35 -4.33
C GLY A 46 19.00 20.48 -3.21
N VAL A 47 18.69 19.17 -3.18
CA VAL A 47 19.31 18.26 -2.21
C VAL A 47 20.79 18.11 -2.53
N LYS A 48 21.66 18.36 -1.54
CA LYS A 48 23.11 18.24 -1.70
C LYS A 48 23.52 16.80 -1.99
N LEU A 49 24.44 16.60 -2.93
CA LEU A 49 24.91 15.27 -3.36
C LEU A 49 25.36 14.39 -2.19
N LYS A 50 26.07 14.96 -1.21
CA LYS A 50 26.49 14.25 0.00
C LYS A 50 25.36 13.64 0.83
N ASN A 51 24.12 14.11 0.63
CA ASN A 51 22.92 13.64 1.32
C ASN A 51 22.13 12.62 0.51
N ILE A 52 22.60 12.22 -0.68
CA ILE A 52 21.95 11.23 -1.53
C ILE A 52 22.85 9.99 -1.61
N LEU A 53 22.36 8.88 -1.14
CA LEU A 53 23.04 7.59 -1.17
C LEU A 53 22.33 6.68 -2.18
N VAL A 54 23.09 5.90 -2.94
CA VAL A 54 22.55 5.02 -3.98
C VAL A 54 22.84 3.57 -3.62
N ILE A 55 21.79 2.75 -3.52
CA ILE A 55 21.97 1.31 -3.42
C ILE A 55 22.45 0.78 -4.78
N ARG A 56 23.43 -0.12 -4.76
CA ARG A 56 23.92 -0.84 -5.97
C ARG A 56 23.88 -2.33 -5.75
N LEU A 57 23.52 -3.07 -6.79
CA LEU A 57 23.63 -4.52 -6.77
C LEU A 57 25.09 -4.94 -6.69
N LYS A 58 25.41 -5.77 -5.73
CA LYS A 58 26.72 -6.38 -5.61
C LYS A 58 26.74 -7.77 -6.27
N ASN A 59 27.88 -8.13 -6.86
CA ASN A 59 28.12 -9.50 -7.35
C ASN A 59 28.55 -10.36 -6.16
N LEU A 60 27.56 -10.87 -5.44
CA LEU A 60 27.75 -11.69 -4.27
C LEU A 60 27.88 -13.15 -4.72
N THR A 61 28.99 -13.77 -4.44
CA THR A 61 29.34 -15.10 -4.98
C THR A 61 28.74 -16.26 -4.20
N ARG A 62 28.36 -16.07 -2.95
CA ARG A 62 27.65 -17.09 -2.13
C ARG A 62 26.88 -16.42 -0.99
N HIS A 63 25.58 -16.34 -1.12
CA HIS A 63 24.69 -16.09 0.03
C HIS A 63 23.69 -17.22 0.10
N ALA A 64 23.38 -17.63 1.35
CA ALA A 64 22.32 -18.61 1.59
C ALA A 64 21.00 -18.14 0.98
N ASP A 65 20.21 -19.09 0.51
CA ASP A 65 18.83 -18.86 0.09
C ASP A 65 18.04 -18.23 1.26
N ILE A 66 17.10 -17.39 0.92
CA ILE A 66 16.23 -16.70 1.87
C ILE A 66 14.80 -17.18 1.57
N PRO A 67 14.32 -18.22 2.28
CA PRO A 67 13.01 -18.82 2.02
C PRO A 67 11.87 -17.81 2.03
N GLU A 68 11.91 -16.81 2.91
CA GLU A 68 10.89 -15.75 3.04
C GLU A 68 10.73 -14.89 1.76
N LEU A 69 11.70 -14.95 0.84
CA LEU A 69 11.61 -14.25 -0.44
C LEU A 69 10.74 -14.97 -1.48
N PHE A 70 10.47 -16.27 -1.34
CA PHE A 70 9.56 -16.95 -2.28
C PHE A 70 8.14 -16.37 -2.18
N ASP A 71 7.70 -16.03 -0.98
CA ASP A 71 6.40 -15.44 -0.70
C ASP A 71 6.45 -13.91 -0.59
N ASN A 72 7.56 -13.28 -1.00
CA ASN A 72 7.68 -11.83 -1.00
C ASN A 72 6.91 -11.20 -2.17
N ILE A 73 6.28 -10.04 -1.92
CA ILE A 73 5.45 -9.37 -2.94
C ILE A 73 6.19 -9.09 -4.25
N ASP A 74 7.48 -8.76 -4.19
CA ASP A 74 8.25 -8.41 -5.39
C ASP A 74 8.49 -9.62 -6.29
N VAL A 75 8.54 -10.83 -5.73
CA VAL A 75 8.63 -12.11 -6.46
C VAL A 75 7.25 -12.54 -6.93
N LEU A 76 6.26 -12.58 -6.04
CA LEU A 76 4.89 -13.00 -6.34
C LEU A 76 4.21 -12.12 -7.39
N SER A 77 4.48 -10.81 -7.40
CA SER A 77 3.94 -9.87 -8.38
C SER A 77 4.76 -9.77 -9.68
N GLU A 78 5.75 -10.65 -9.87
CA GLU A 78 6.65 -10.63 -11.02
C GLU A 78 7.37 -9.27 -11.23
N ASN A 79 7.69 -8.56 -10.15
CA ASN A 79 8.54 -7.37 -10.23
C ASN A 79 10.00 -7.75 -10.45
N MET A 80 10.43 -8.89 -9.91
CA MET A 80 11.75 -9.47 -10.12
C MET A 80 11.73 -10.99 -9.92
N SER A 81 12.74 -11.69 -10.44
CA SER A 81 12.91 -13.13 -10.15
C SER A 81 13.49 -13.33 -8.74
N TYR A 82 13.26 -14.50 -8.15
CA TYR A 82 13.83 -14.90 -6.85
C TYR A 82 15.34 -14.65 -6.76
N LYS A 83 16.10 -15.00 -7.81
CA LYS A 83 17.54 -14.77 -7.90
C LYS A 83 17.90 -13.28 -7.68
N TYR A 84 17.15 -12.36 -8.28
CA TYR A 84 17.41 -10.92 -8.11
C TYR A 84 16.86 -10.39 -6.80
N ALA A 85 15.81 -10.98 -6.25
CA ALA A 85 15.35 -10.67 -4.90
C ALA A 85 16.42 -11.00 -3.86
N CYS A 86 17.06 -12.18 -3.92
CA CYS A 86 18.21 -12.53 -3.07
C CYS A 86 19.37 -11.56 -3.24
N LYS A 87 19.74 -11.20 -4.49
CA LYS A 87 20.80 -10.21 -4.72
C LYS A 87 20.47 -8.85 -4.12
N LEU A 88 19.24 -8.38 -4.27
CA LEU A 88 18.80 -7.11 -3.72
C LEU A 88 18.78 -7.12 -2.19
N TYR A 89 18.28 -8.20 -1.60
CA TYR A 89 18.27 -8.38 -0.15
C TYR A 89 19.67 -8.24 0.44
N TRP A 90 20.62 -9.04 -0.03
CA TRP A 90 21.98 -9.02 0.49
C TRP A 90 22.72 -7.71 0.16
N SER A 91 22.49 -7.13 -1.02
CA SER A 91 23.03 -5.80 -1.34
C SER A 91 22.49 -4.73 -0.39
N THR A 92 21.25 -4.85 0.06
CA THR A 92 20.65 -3.96 1.05
C THR A 92 21.28 -4.17 2.43
N ILE A 93 21.48 -5.41 2.88
CA ILE A 93 22.17 -5.71 4.14
C ILE A 93 23.58 -5.12 4.16
N GLU A 94 24.37 -5.34 3.09
CA GLU A 94 25.71 -4.77 3.02
C GLU A 94 25.73 -3.25 2.94
N PHE A 95 24.72 -2.66 2.28
CA PHE A 95 24.55 -1.21 2.28
C PHE A 95 24.27 -0.70 3.71
N LEU A 96 23.37 -1.34 4.46
CA LEU A 96 23.07 -0.99 5.85
C LEU A 96 24.31 -1.11 6.75
N ASN A 97 25.09 -2.18 6.59
CA ASN A 97 26.38 -2.34 7.27
C ASN A 97 27.33 -1.16 7.03
N SER A 98 27.38 -0.64 5.80
CA SER A 98 28.23 0.48 5.44
C SER A 98 27.79 1.83 6.04
N LEU A 99 26.55 1.94 6.52
CA LEU A 99 26.02 3.17 7.12
C LEU A 99 26.48 3.39 8.55
N GLY A 100 26.87 2.33 9.28
CA GLY A 100 27.22 2.42 10.70
C GLY A 100 26.06 2.92 11.55
N LEU A 101 24.87 2.35 11.35
CA LEU A 101 23.63 2.75 12.01
C LEU A 101 23.72 2.66 13.53
N LYS A 102 23.06 3.59 14.21
CA LYS A 102 22.99 3.70 15.68
C LYS A 102 21.54 3.54 16.15
N SER A 103 21.36 3.22 17.42
CA SER A 103 20.02 3.10 18.03
C SER A 103 19.19 4.38 18.00
N THR A 104 19.82 5.54 17.82
CA THR A 104 19.14 6.85 17.68
C THR A 104 18.76 7.20 16.25
N ASP A 105 19.10 6.34 15.27
CA ASP A 105 18.78 6.57 13.88
C ASP A 105 17.36 6.10 13.54
N ILE A 106 16.72 6.80 12.61
CA ILE A 106 15.36 6.49 12.15
C ILE A 106 15.41 6.24 10.65
N LEU A 107 14.85 5.10 10.21
CA LEU A 107 14.74 4.72 8.80
C LEU A 107 13.28 4.79 8.35
N PHE A 108 12.96 5.73 7.48
CA PHE A 108 11.68 5.79 6.77
C PHE A 108 11.71 4.87 5.56
N CYS A 109 10.86 3.84 5.56
CA CYS A 109 10.87 2.72 4.63
C CYS A 109 9.65 2.71 3.70
N GLY A 110 9.49 1.65 2.92
CA GLY A 110 8.28 1.38 2.14
C GLY A 110 7.06 1.07 3.02
N ASN A 111 6.26 0.09 2.60
CA ASN A 111 5.11 -0.39 3.37
C ASN A 111 5.40 -1.66 4.19
N GLY A 112 6.63 -2.08 4.24
CA GLY A 112 7.05 -3.27 4.98
C GLY A 112 6.94 -4.59 4.23
N SER A 113 6.55 -4.58 2.93
CA SER A 113 6.30 -5.79 2.14
C SER A 113 7.35 -6.06 1.06
N HIS A 114 8.22 -5.10 0.77
CA HIS A 114 9.24 -5.21 -0.27
C HIS A 114 10.51 -5.92 0.22
N VAL A 115 11.33 -6.41 -0.72
CA VAL A 115 12.61 -7.10 -0.41
C VAL A 115 13.51 -6.26 0.48
N GLN A 116 13.63 -4.97 0.23
CA GLN A 116 14.45 -4.06 1.03
C GLN A 116 13.89 -3.88 2.45
N ASP A 117 12.55 -3.80 2.58
CA ASP A 117 11.90 -3.71 3.89
C ASP A 117 12.16 -4.97 4.72
N LEU A 118 12.16 -6.16 4.08
CA LEU A 118 12.52 -7.42 4.73
C LEU A 118 13.97 -7.39 5.22
N ALA A 119 14.91 -6.92 4.38
CA ALA A 119 16.31 -6.78 4.75
C ALA A 119 16.50 -5.80 5.92
N ILE A 120 15.80 -4.65 5.90
CA ILE A 120 15.84 -3.65 6.98
C ILE A 120 15.30 -4.24 8.28
N LYS A 121 14.16 -4.93 8.26
CA LYS A 121 13.58 -5.59 9.44
C LYS A 121 14.53 -6.66 10.02
N LYS A 122 15.16 -7.45 9.16
CA LYS A 122 16.12 -8.48 9.59
C LYS A 122 17.34 -7.84 10.24
N TYR A 123 17.90 -6.81 9.63
CA TYR A 123 19.07 -6.11 10.14
C TYR A 123 18.79 -5.36 11.47
N GLN A 124 17.54 -4.92 11.69
CA GLN A 124 17.11 -4.28 12.94
C GLN A 124 17.20 -5.21 14.16
N ILE A 125 17.15 -6.53 13.96
CA ILE A 125 17.26 -7.51 15.06
C ILE A 125 18.65 -7.41 15.71
N ASP A 126 19.68 -7.22 14.90
CA ASP A 126 21.07 -7.18 15.36
C ASP A 126 21.46 -5.78 15.82
N ILE A 127 20.98 -4.73 15.14
CA ILE A 127 21.27 -3.33 15.45
C ILE A 127 19.96 -2.61 15.71
N LYS A 128 19.71 -2.27 16.97
CA LYS A 128 18.50 -1.57 17.42
C LYS A 128 18.47 -0.13 16.92
N TYR A 129 17.84 0.11 15.77
CA TYR A 129 17.48 1.43 15.25
C TYR A 129 15.97 1.49 15.04
N GLU A 130 15.41 2.69 14.84
CA GLU A 130 13.99 2.81 14.64
C GLU A 130 13.61 2.76 13.15
N THR A 131 12.47 2.12 12.87
CA THR A 131 11.88 2.06 11.53
C THR A 131 10.54 2.79 11.52
N MET A 132 10.18 3.35 10.36
CA MET A 132 8.88 3.94 10.12
C MET A 132 8.42 3.57 8.71
N PHE A 133 7.42 2.72 8.64
CA PHE A 133 6.80 2.30 7.38
C PHE A 133 5.65 3.24 7.04
N SER A 134 5.41 3.48 5.75
CA SER A 134 4.34 4.38 5.31
C SER A 134 3.42 3.71 4.30
N GLU A 135 2.12 3.97 4.43
CA GLU A 135 1.08 3.48 3.51
C GLU A 135 0.02 4.56 3.29
N LEU A 136 -0.75 4.45 2.19
CA LEU A 136 -1.87 5.33 1.93
C LEU A 136 -2.98 5.12 2.96
N ALA A 137 -3.46 6.22 3.54
CA ALA A 137 -4.57 6.16 4.50
C ALA A 137 -5.95 6.11 3.82
N ASN A 138 -6.03 6.33 2.49
CA ASN A 138 -7.26 6.58 1.72
C ASN A 138 -8.13 7.72 2.26
N ILE A 139 -7.54 8.58 3.06
CA ILE A 139 -8.11 9.83 3.57
C ILE A 139 -7.27 10.97 3.02
N ASP A 140 -7.91 11.93 2.37
CA ASP A 140 -7.23 13.11 1.80
C ASP A 140 -6.46 13.86 2.90
N GLY A 141 -5.23 14.24 2.58
CA GLY A 141 -4.36 14.99 3.50
C GLY A 141 -3.75 14.16 4.63
N LYS A 142 -3.97 12.83 4.68
CA LYS A 142 -3.44 11.95 5.72
C LYS A 142 -2.59 10.81 5.14
N THR A 143 -1.61 10.39 5.93
CA THR A 143 -0.76 9.23 5.65
C THR A 143 -0.72 8.32 6.86
N PHE A 144 -0.79 7.02 6.62
CA PHE A 144 -0.56 6.00 7.64
C PHE A 144 0.95 5.82 7.81
N PHE A 145 1.42 6.01 9.04
CA PHE A 145 2.78 5.67 9.46
C PHE A 145 2.73 4.67 10.60
N ASP A 146 3.65 3.71 10.58
CA ASP A 146 3.69 2.65 11.58
C ASP A 146 5.13 2.15 11.79
N PRO A 147 5.59 1.95 13.01
CA PRO A 147 6.97 1.54 13.29
C PRO A 147 7.25 0.05 13.03
N VAL A 148 6.25 -0.75 12.68
CA VAL A 148 6.37 -2.22 12.52
C VAL A 148 6.07 -2.66 11.08
N GLY A 149 5.07 -2.06 10.42
CA GLY A 149 4.66 -2.46 9.09
C GLY A 149 3.39 -1.78 8.61
N ALA A 150 2.68 -2.39 7.65
CA ALA A 150 1.41 -1.89 7.15
C ALA A 150 0.32 -2.96 7.28
N ASN A 151 -0.94 -2.52 7.32
CA ASN A 151 -2.13 -3.35 7.43
C ASN A 151 -2.01 -4.39 8.57
N CYS A 152 -2.21 -5.69 8.31
CA CYS A 152 -2.15 -6.74 9.33
C CYS A 152 -0.74 -6.94 9.94
N ASN A 153 0.30 -6.39 9.33
CA ASN A 153 1.67 -6.40 9.84
C ASN A 153 2.01 -5.14 10.67
N SER A 154 1.06 -4.22 10.86
CA SER A 154 1.27 -2.97 11.59
C SER A 154 1.20 -3.14 13.11
N LEU A 155 1.78 -2.19 13.84
CA LEU A 155 1.53 -2.02 15.26
C LEU A 155 0.03 -1.81 15.51
N PHE A 156 -0.62 -0.98 14.69
CA PHE A 156 -2.06 -0.71 14.82
C PHE A 156 -2.91 -1.99 14.81
N TYR A 157 -2.57 -2.97 13.97
CA TYR A 157 -3.25 -4.27 13.95
C TYR A 157 -3.08 -5.03 15.26
N LYS A 158 -1.92 -4.90 15.91
CA LYS A 158 -1.56 -5.60 17.16
C LYS A 158 -2.13 -4.92 18.42
N LEU A 159 -2.49 -3.62 18.36
CA LEU A 159 -3.05 -2.91 19.50
C LEU A 159 -4.32 -3.60 20.02
N GLN A 160 -4.47 -3.63 21.32
CA GLN A 160 -5.66 -4.11 22.04
C GLN A 160 -6.39 -2.93 22.69
N GLU A 161 -7.57 -3.18 23.26
CA GLU A 161 -8.38 -2.13 23.89
C GLU A 161 -7.65 -1.44 25.05
N GLU A 162 -6.83 -2.19 25.80
CA GLU A 162 -6.04 -1.67 26.91
C GLU A 162 -5.06 -0.59 26.43
N ASN A 163 -4.50 -0.76 25.23
CA ASN A 163 -3.54 0.20 24.67
C ASN A 163 -4.18 1.55 24.32
N ILE A 164 -5.49 1.60 24.14
CA ILE A 164 -6.23 2.82 23.81
C ILE A 164 -7.23 3.24 24.92
N SER A 165 -7.17 2.61 26.08
CA SER A 165 -8.10 2.88 27.18
C SER A 165 -8.11 4.35 27.62
N GLU A 166 -6.94 4.96 27.74
CA GLU A 166 -6.79 6.39 28.05
C GLU A 166 -7.43 7.31 27.00
N LEU A 167 -7.49 6.83 25.73
CA LEU A 167 -8.04 7.57 24.61
C LEU A 167 -9.56 7.47 24.52
N LYS A 168 -10.19 6.48 25.20
CA LYS A 168 -11.65 6.40 25.29
C LYS A 168 -12.23 7.67 25.95
N SER A 169 -11.51 8.28 26.87
CA SER A 169 -11.91 9.54 27.52
C SER A 169 -11.90 10.74 26.57
N SER A 170 -11.11 10.70 25.50
CA SER A 170 -11.01 11.77 24.48
C SER A 170 -11.94 11.53 23.28
N TYR A 171 -12.67 10.41 23.25
CA TYR A 171 -13.60 10.08 22.17
C TYR A 171 -14.74 11.11 22.08
N ASN A 172 -14.91 11.68 20.89
CA ASN A 172 -15.95 12.65 20.61
C ASN A 172 -16.82 12.16 19.45
N TYR A 173 -17.99 11.65 19.79
CA TYR A 173 -18.95 11.11 18.82
C TYR A 173 -19.37 12.14 17.77
N GLN A 174 -19.70 13.37 18.20
CA GLN A 174 -20.16 14.42 17.28
C GLN A 174 -19.07 14.78 16.25
N ARG A 175 -17.83 14.92 16.71
CA ARG A 175 -16.70 15.20 15.83
C ARG A 175 -16.45 14.08 14.80
N LEU A 176 -16.60 12.82 15.20
CA LEU A 176 -16.48 11.68 14.29
C LEU A 176 -17.61 11.70 13.26
N ASN A 177 -18.84 11.84 13.70
CA ASN A 177 -20.03 11.85 12.84
C ASN A 177 -19.97 13.00 11.81
N ASP A 178 -19.61 14.21 12.23
CA ASP A 178 -19.45 15.37 11.33
C ASP A 178 -18.37 15.09 10.28
N TRP A 179 -17.26 14.46 10.68
CA TRP A 179 -16.19 14.10 9.75
C TRP A 179 -16.66 13.03 8.74
N GLU A 180 -17.38 12.00 9.19
CA GLU A 180 -17.93 10.95 8.33
C GLU A 180 -18.94 11.49 7.31
N LEU A 181 -19.84 12.36 7.73
CA LEU A 181 -20.77 13.06 6.84
C LEU A 181 -20.04 13.87 5.77
N ASN A 182 -19.06 14.67 6.19
CA ASN A 182 -18.23 15.45 5.27
C ASN A 182 -17.42 14.57 4.30
N TYR A 183 -16.90 13.43 4.78
CA TYR A 183 -16.19 12.47 3.94
C TYR A 183 -17.11 11.91 2.85
N VAL A 184 -18.31 11.49 3.21
CA VAL A 184 -19.32 10.96 2.28
C VAL A 184 -19.71 12.00 1.23
N GLN A 185 -19.95 13.25 1.63
CA GLN A 185 -20.30 14.33 0.71
C GLN A 185 -19.16 14.64 -0.26
N ASN A 186 -17.94 14.75 0.24
CA ASN A 186 -16.75 15.01 -0.59
C ASN A 186 -16.44 13.89 -1.60
N LYS A 187 -16.66 12.63 -1.22
CA LYS A 187 -16.44 11.48 -2.11
C LYS A 187 -17.47 11.38 -3.22
N LYS A 188 -18.74 11.76 -2.98
CA LYS A 188 -19.77 11.83 -4.04
C LYS A 188 -19.36 12.75 -5.19
N ASN A 189 -18.61 13.81 -4.90
CA ASN A 189 -18.23 14.85 -5.87
C ASN A 189 -16.88 14.60 -6.55
N LYS A 190 -16.11 13.56 -6.14
CA LYS A 190 -14.77 13.27 -6.68
C LYS A 190 -14.75 12.03 -7.55
N HIS A 191 -14.45 12.22 -8.85
CA HIS A 191 -14.29 11.13 -9.83
C HIS A 191 -12.83 10.77 -10.17
N ILE A 192 -11.82 11.35 -9.49
CA ILE A 192 -10.41 11.23 -9.92
C ILE A 192 -9.65 10.24 -9.04
N ILE A 193 -9.21 9.13 -9.63
CA ILE A 193 -8.21 8.24 -9.04
C ILE A 193 -6.83 8.87 -9.25
N ARG A 194 -6.25 9.46 -8.19
CA ARG A 194 -4.94 10.17 -8.24
C ARG A 194 -3.77 9.31 -8.76
N GLN A 195 -3.87 7.98 -8.64
CA GLN A 195 -2.83 7.02 -9.04
C GLN A 195 -2.72 6.77 -10.55
N ALA A 196 -3.64 7.27 -11.37
CA ALA A 196 -3.78 6.90 -12.78
C ALA A 196 -3.21 7.91 -13.80
N LYS A 197 -2.29 8.82 -13.41
CA LYS A 197 -1.67 9.79 -14.33
C LYS A 197 -0.87 9.09 -15.42
N ARG A 198 -1.15 9.39 -16.69
CA ARG A 198 -0.37 8.92 -17.84
C ARG A 198 0.88 9.77 -18.01
N ARG A 199 2.02 9.12 -18.30
CA ARG A 199 3.27 9.80 -18.65
C ARG A 199 3.19 10.30 -20.10
N SER A 200 3.79 11.45 -20.39
CA SER A 200 3.98 11.97 -21.75
C SER A 200 4.99 11.10 -22.54
N LEU A 201 5.03 11.25 -23.88
CA LEU A 201 6.00 10.51 -24.71
C LEU A 201 7.45 10.86 -24.35
N ASN A 202 7.73 12.14 -24.07
CA ASN A 202 9.07 12.58 -23.65
C ASN A 202 9.48 11.99 -22.30
N GLU A 203 8.57 11.94 -21.34
CA GLU A 203 8.79 11.28 -20.05
C GLU A 203 9.06 9.77 -20.21
N LEU A 204 8.42 9.12 -21.16
CA LEU A 204 8.67 7.71 -21.48
C LEU A 204 10.07 7.50 -22.08
N LEU A 205 10.52 8.36 -23.00
CA LEU A 205 11.84 8.26 -23.61
C LEU A 205 12.95 8.42 -22.54
N ILE A 206 12.86 9.48 -21.74
CA ILE A 206 13.79 9.72 -20.62
C ILE A 206 13.82 8.52 -19.67
N TYR A 207 12.66 7.98 -19.35
CA TYR A 207 12.52 6.82 -18.50
C TYR A 207 13.25 5.58 -19.04
N TYR A 208 13.14 5.29 -20.35
CA TYR A 208 13.88 4.17 -20.97
C TYR A 208 15.39 4.40 -20.95
N VAL A 209 15.87 5.61 -21.26
CA VAL A 209 17.30 5.95 -21.18
C VAL A 209 17.82 5.75 -19.75
N LEU A 210 17.10 6.25 -18.75
CA LEU A 210 17.50 6.08 -17.36
C LEU A 210 17.54 4.60 -16.94
N THR A 211 16.56 3.79 -17.39
CA THR A 211 16.54 2.34 -17.09
C THR A 211 17.76 1.62 -17.70
N VAL A 212 18.20 1.99 -18.91
CA VAL A 212 19.42 1.43 -19.52
C VAL A 212 20.65 1.81 -18.69
N LEU A 213 20.75 3.06 -18.27
CA LEU A 213 21.85 3.52 -17.39
C LEU A 213 21.83 2.79 -16.04
N GLU A 214 20.68 2.56 -15.45
CA GLU A 214 20.52 1.79 -14.20
C GLU A 214 21.01 0.34 -14.36
N ILE A 215 20.75 -0.27 -15.51
CA ILE A 215 21.28 -1.60 -15.83
C ILE A 215 22.82 -1.56 -15.87
N ILE A 216 23.43 -0.59 -16.55
CA ILE A 216 24.89 -0.46 -16.66
C ILE A 216 25.53 -0.19 -15.30
N LEU A 217 24.95 0.69 -14.51
CA LEU A 217 25.48 1.15 -13.22
C LEU A 217 25.13 0.22 -12.04
N LEU A 218 24.46 -0.92 -12.30
CA LEU A 218 24.00 -1.88 -11.29
C LEU A 218 23.06 -1.26 -10.23
N ILE A 219 22.28 -0.27 -10.63
CA ILE A 219 21.26 0.35 -9.78
C ILE A 219 19.99 -0.51 -9.82
N PRO A 220 19.48 -0.98 -8.66
CA PRO A 220 18.40 -1.96 -8.59
C PRO A 220 16.99 -1.36 -8.64
N SER A 221 16.70 -0.49 -9.61
CA SER A 221 15.32 -0.04 -9.81
C SER A 221 14.41 -1.23 -10.18
N TYR A 222 13.12 -1.14 -9.89
CA TYR A 222 12.17 -2.19 -10.26
C TYR A 222 12.20 -2.50 -11.76
N ASP A 223 12.40 -1.51 -12.59
CA ASP A 223 12.46 -1.70 -14.05
C ASP A 223 13.75 -2.38 -14.49
N SER A 224 14.89 -1.99 -13.93
CA SER A 224 16.18 -2.65 -14.22
C SER A 224 16.16 -4.10 -13.73
N LEU A 225 15.58 -4.38 -12.57
CA LEU A 225 15.45 -5.75 -12.02
C LEU A 225 14.50 -6.61 -12.84
N ARG A 226 13.42 -6.04 -13.34
CA ARG A 226 12.46 -6.72 -14.22
C ARG A 226 13.11 -7.10 -15.56
N VAL A 227 13.86 -6.18 -16.16
CA VAL A 227 14.64 -6.46 -17.39
C VAL A 227 15.65 -7.57 -17.15
N ARG A 228 16.43 -7.48 -16.08
CA ARG A 228 17.44 -8.49 -15.69
C ARG A 228 16.83 -9.85 -15.39
N SER A 229 15.62 -9.88 -14.91
CA SER A 229 14.85 -11.10 -14.62
C SER A 229 14.21 -11.72 -15.87
N GLY A 230 14.33 -11.09 -17.05
CA GLY A 230 13.69 -11.56 -18.28
C GLY A 230 12.16 -11.39 -18.32
N LEU A 231 11.57 -10.62 -17.39
CA LEU A 231 10.12 -10.49 -17.21
C LEU A 231 9.46 -9.42 -18.09
N THR A 232 10.24 -8.65 -18.86
CA THR A 232 9.75 -7.49 -19.65
C THR A 232 8.88 -7.86 -20.84
N LYS A 233 9.12 -9.02 -21.50
CA LYS A 233 8.41 -9.40 -22.72
C LYS A 233 6.93 -9.76 -22.46
N VAL A 234 6.62 -10.34 -21.33
CA VAL A 234 5.29 -10.84 -20.99
C VAL A 234 4.30 -9.68 -20.71
N ASN A 235 4.73 -8.68 -20.00
CA ASN A 235 3.85 -7.59 -19.55
C ASN A 235 3.47 -6.58 -20.65
N VAL A 236 4.32 -6.32 -21.63
CA VAL A 236 4.03 -5.38 -22.74
C VAL A 236 3.00 -5.98 -23.71
N LEU A 237 3.13 -7.27 -24.02
CA LEU A 237 2.19 -7.98 -24.88
C LEU A 237 0.84 -8.21 -24.19
N ARG A 238 0.83 -8.55 -22.88
CA ARG A 238 -0.41 -8.66 -22.08
C ARG A 238 -1.15 -7.31 -22.02
N ARG A 239 -0.44 -6.18 -21.82
CA ARG A 239 -1.04 -4.83 -21.80
C ARG A 239 -1.70 -4.43 -23.14
N LYS A 240 -1.14 -4.82 -24.30
CA LYS A 240 -1.74 -4.53 -25.62
C LYS A 240 -3.02 -5.33 -25.86
N LYS A 241 -3.02 -6.62 -25.51
CA LYS A 241 -4.19 -7.51 -25.69
C LYS A 241 -5.39 -7.07 -24.83
N TYR A 242 -5.12 -6.58 -23.62
CA TYR A 242 -6.14 -6.13 -22.68
C TYR A 242 -6.87 -4.84 -23.10
N LYS A 243 -6.16 -3.85 -23.70
CA LYS A 243 -6.80 -2.60 -24.20
C LYS A 243 -7.85 -2.85 -25.29
N GLY A 244 -7.67 -3.91 -26.07
CA GLY A 244 -8.65 -4.32 -27.08
C GLY A 244 -9.93 -4.93 -26.48
N ASN A 245 -9.77 -5.68 -25.40
CA ASN A 245 -10.89 -6.41 -24.78
C ASN A 245 -11.77 -5.53 -23.88
N LEU A 246 -11.20 -4.50 -23.20
CA LEU A 246 -11.99 -3.56 -22.40
C LEU A 246 -13.02 -2.76 -23.23
N LYS A 247 -12.67 -2.39 -24.48
CA LYS A 247 -13.62 -1.69 -25.37
C LYS A 247 -14.77 -2.57 -25.85
N LYS A 248 -14.55 -3.90 -25.95
CA LYS A 248 -15.60 -4.85 -26.38
C LYS A 248 -16.54 -5.29 -25.23
N THR A 249 -16.15 -5.11 -23.98
CA THR A 249 -16.89 -5.63 -22.82
C THR A 249 -17.92 -4.66 -22.25
N ASN A 250 -18.02 -3.44 -22.77
CA ASN A 250 -19.02 -2.46 -22.28
C ASN A 250 -20.46 -2.73 -22.75
N ASN A 251 -20.68 -3.68 -23.65
CA ASN A 251 -22.00 -3.89 -24.24
C ASN A 251 -22.82 -5.08 -23.72
N ASP A 252 -22.23 -5.94 -22.81
CA ASP A 252 -22.90 -7.19 -22.41
C ASP A 252 -23.26 -7.29 -20.92
N THR A 253 -23.12 -6.22 -20.16
CA THR A 253 -23.54 -6.26 -18.75
C THR A 253 -24.98 -5.78 -18.62
N LYS A 254 -25.92 -6.68 -18.26
CA LYS A 254 -27.25 -6.30 -17.78
C LYS A 254 -27.05 -5.20 -16.73
N GLU A 255 -27.64 -4.01 -16.97
CA GLU A 255 -27.63 -2.95 -15.96
C GLU A 255 -28.38 -3.46 -14.74
N TYR A 256 -27.68 -3.49 -13.63
CA TYR A 256 -28.23 -3.89 -12.34
C TYR A 256 -29.08 -2.74 -11.76
N CYS A 257 -30.36 -2.95 -11.54
CA CYS A 257 -31.30 -1.92 -11.08
C CYS A 257 -31.85 -2.14 -9.66
N SER A 258 -31.56 -3.28 -9.02
CA SER A 258 -32.07 -3.58 -7.68
C SER A 258 -31.28 -2.84 -6.59
N THR A 259 -31.92 -2.60 -5.45
CA THR A 259 -31.32 -2.06 -4.21
C THR A 259 -31.08 -3.14 -3.16
N ASN A 260 -31.41 -4.40 -3.46
CA ASN A 260 -31.30 -5.52 -2.52
C ASN A 260 -30.09 -6.40 -2.83
N PHE A 261 -28.88 -5.84 -2.66
CA PHE A 261 -27.66 -6.54 -3.00
C PHE A 261 -26.54 -6.37 -1.96
N MET A 262 -25.66 -7.35 -1.93
CA MET A 262 -24.32 -7.27 -1.35
C MET A 262 -23.35 -6.76 -2.42
N PHE A 263 -22.49 -5.80 -2.08
CA PHE A 263 -21.44 -5.33 -2.97
C PHE A 263 -20.10 -6.02 -2.66
N PHE A 264 -19.43 -6.58 -3.68
CA PHE A 264 -18.10 -7.17 -3.56
C PHE A 264 -17.11 -6.55 -4.56
N PRO A 265 -16.22 -5.65 -4.12
CA PRO A 265 -15.13 -5.13 -4.93
C PRO A 265 -13.96 -6.13 -4.97
N LEU A 266 -13.62 -6.63 -6.15
CA LEU A 266 -12.41 -7.42 -6.37
C LEU A 266 -11.17 -6.53 -6.28
N GLN A 267 -10.09 -7.07 -5.69
CA GLN A 267 -8.79 -6.42 -5.62
C GLN A 267 -7.94 -6.78 -6.86
N VAL A 268 -6.86 -6.04 -7.09
CA VAL A 268 -5.89 -6.39 -8.15
C VAL A 268 -5.25 -7.74 -7.82
N THR A 269 -5.12 -8.62 -8.80
CA THR A 269 -4.58 -9.99 -8.61
C THR A 269 -3.16 -10.00 -8.05
N ASN A 270 -2.37 -8.97 -8.34
CA ASN A 270 -0.99 -8.83 -7.86
C ASN A 270 -0.87 -7.88 -6.66
N ASP A 271 -1.95 -7.67 -5.91
CA ASP A 271 -1.92 -6.85 -4.69
C ASP A 271 -1.33 -7.66 -3.52
N ALA A 272 -0.41 -7.05 -2.78
CA ALA A 272 0.18 -7.64 -1.58
C ALA A 272 -0.86 -8.08 -0.54
N GLN A 273 -1.96 -7.34 -0.45
CA GLN A 273 -3.04 -7.67 0.47
C GLN A 273 -3.71 -9.00 0.14
N VAL A 274 -3.84 -9.33 -1.16
CA VAL A 274 -4.41 -10.60 -1.62
C VAL A 274 -3.38 -11.72 -1.55
N LEU A 275 -2.15 -11.45 -1.98
CA LEU A 275 -1.13 -12.50 -2.14
C LEU A 275 -0.51 -12.95 -0.82
N ILE A 276 -0.40 -12.05 0.15
CA ILE A 276 0.33 -12.31 1.41
C ILE A 276 -0.61 -12.28 2.62
N ASN A 277 -1.58 -11.37 2.65
CA ASN A 277 -2.39 -11.07 3.82
C ASN A 277 -3.79 -11.69 3.76
N SER A 278 -4.02 -12.66 2.89
CA SER A 278 -5.30 -13.33 2.76
C SER A 278 -5.13 -14.82 2.52
N ASP A 279 -5.95 -15.61 3.19
CA ASP A 279 -6.08 -17.04 2.95
C ASP A 279 -6.96 -17.34 1.70
N TYR A 280 -7.61 -16.31 1.15
CA TYR A 280 -8.48 -16.37 -0.03
C TYR A 280 -7.91 -15.53 -1.17
N ASN A 281 -7.68 -16.15 -2.34
CA ASN A 281 -7.50 -15.38 -3.57
C ASN A 281 -8.85 -14.80 -4.05
N ASN A 282 -8.81 -13.92 -5.05
CA ASN A 282 -10.03 -13.25 -5.54
C ASN A 282 -11.13 -14.21 -6.02
N VAL A 283 -10.77 -15.37 -6.60
CA VAL A 283 -11.75 -16.37 -7.07
C VAL A 283 -12.40 -17.09 -5.90
N GLN A 284 -11.60 -17.48 -4.90
CA GLN A 284 -12.11 -18.10 -3.68
C GLN A 284 -12.99 -17.13 -2.89
N ALA A 285 -12.58 -15.86 -2.80
CA ALA A 285 -13.36 -14.81 -2.16
C ALA A 285 -14.71 -14.57 -2.88
N LEU A 286 -14.71 -14.57 -4.23
CA LEU A 286 -15.95 -14.47 -5.01
C LEU A 286 -16.90 -15.62 -4.68
N LYS A 287 -16.41 -16.86 -4.71
CA LYS A 287 -17.23 -18.04 -4.38
C LYS A 287 -17.76 -18.00 -2.94
N TYR A 288 -16.98 -17.50 -2.00
CA TYR A 288 -17.42 -17.29 -0.62
C TYR A 288 -18.59 -16.30 -0.55
N TYR A 289 -18.45 -15.13 -1.18
CA TYR A 289 -19.49 -14.10 -1.14
C TYR A 289 -20.74 -14.45 -1.96
N ILE A 290 -20.64 -15.28 -3.00
CA ILE A 290 -21.80 -15.86 -3.68
C ILE A 290 -22.64 -16.69 -2.70
N LYS A 291 -22.00 -17.57 -1.94
CA LYS A 291 -22.72 -18.39 -0.92
C LYS A 291 -23.30 -17.52 0.17
N MET A 292 -22.55 -16.54 0.66
CA MET A 292 -22.97 -15.66 1.73
C MET A 292 -24.16 -14.78 1.30
N SER A 293 -24.11 -14.14 0.14
CA SER A 293 -25.21 -13.30 -0.36
C SER A 293 -26.51 -14.09 -0.50
N ARG A 294 -26.44 -15.32 -1.03
CA ARG A 294 -27.58 -16.22 -1.13
C ARG A 294 -28.17 -16.58 0.23
N SER A 295 -27.33 -16.88 1.23
CA SER A 295 -27.82 -17.18 2.58
C SER A 295 -28.54 -16.00 3.24
N MET A 296 -28.21 -14.78 2.81
CA MET A 296 -28.85 -13.53 3.27
C MET A 296 -30.05 -13.11 2.38
N GLY A 297 -30.40 -13.86 1.34
CA GLY A 297 -31.45 -13.49 0.39
C GLY A 297 -31.11 -12.25 -0.43
N LEU A 298 -29.81 -11.99 -0.65
CA LEU A 298 -29.31 -10.85 -1.40
C LEU A 298 -28.74 -11.29 -2.74
N GLU A 299 -28.83 -10.42 -3.74
CA GLU A 299 -28.05 -10.52 -4.97
C GLU A 299 -26.60 -10.09 -4.70
N LEU A 300 -25.66 -10.53 -5.52
CA LEU A 300 -24.24 -10.12 -5.42
C LEU A 300 -23.87 -9.24 -6.60
N VAL A 301 -23.41 -8.01 -6.31
CA VAL A 301 -22.86 -7.11 -7.32
C VAL A 301 -21.36 -7.05 -7.17
N VAL A 302 -20.67 -7.51 -8.19
CA VAL A 302 -19.20 -7.61 -8.25
C VAL A 302 -18.63 -6.49 -9.10
N LYS A 303 -17.52 -5.89 -8.66
CA LYS A 303 -16.79 -4.90 -9.44
C LYS A 303 -15.33 -5.30 -9.58
N VAL A 304 -14.87 -5.42 -10.83
CA VAL A 304 -13.45 -5.62 -11.13
C VAL A 304 -12.67 -4.33 -10.84
N HIS A 305 -11.51 -4.45 -10.22
CA HIS A 305 -10.68 -3.28 -9.88
C HIS A 305 -10.24 -2.54 -11.16
N PRO A 306 -10.34 -1.20 -11.24
CA PRO A 306 -9.99 -0.43 -12.45
C PRO A 306 -8.52 -0.58 -12.90
N ALA A 307 -7.62 -0.92 -11.99
CA ALA A 307 -6.21 -1.17 -12.29
C ALA A 307 -5.90 -2.63 -12.67
N GLU A 308 -6.88 -3.54 -12.63
CA GLU A 308 -6.66 -4.94 -13.04
C GLU A 308 -6.28 -5.02 -14.53
N ARG A 309 -5.28 -5.84 -14.85
CA ARG A 309 -4.73 -5.99 -16.19
C ARG A 309 -4.63 -7.44 -16.66
N ASN A 310 -4.93 -8.38 -15.78
CA ASN A 310 -4.91 -9.81 -16.10
C ASN A 310 -6.21 -10.21 -16.83
N ALA A 311 -6.13 -10.33 -18.17
CA ALA A 311 -7.28 -10.67 -18.98
C ALA A 311 -7.82 -12.09 -18.71
N GLU A 312 -6.93 -13.04 -18.41
CA GLU A 312 -7.30 -14.42 -18.08
C GLU A 312 -8.11 -14.47 -16.77
N PHE A 313 -7.65 -13.74 -15.76
CA PHE A 313 -8.38 -13.58 -14.50
C PHE A 313 -9.77 -12.97 -14.72
N ILE A 314 -9.87 -11.88 -15.51
CA ILE A 314 -11.16 -11.21 -15.78
C ILE A 314 -12.12 -12.16 -16.52
N ASN A 315 -11.63 -12.93 -17.50
CA ASN A 315 -12.46 -13.90 -18.21
C ASN A 315 -12.95 -14.99 -17.26
N LYS A 316 -12.09 -15.52 -16.40
CA LYS A 316 -12.48 -16.50 -15.38
C LYS A 316 -13.54 -15.97 -14.41
N ILE A 317 -13.45 -14.71 -13.98
CA ILE A 317 -14.48 -14.08 -13.14
C ILE A 317 -15.81 -13.99 -13.89
N LYS A 318 -15.79 -13.62 -15.18
CA LYS A 318 -16.99 -13.55 -16.01
C LYS A 318 -17.66 -14.91 -16.21
N GLU A 319 -16.88 -15.95 -16.49
CA GLU A 319 -17.35 -17.32 -16.62
C GLU A 319 -18.08 -17.76 -15.34
N ILE A 320 -17.46 -17.59 -14.17
CA ILE A 320 -18.08 -17.92 -12.89
C ILE A 320 -19.41 -17.16 -12.71
N ILE A 321 -19.45 -15.85 -13.03
CA ILE A 321 -20.65 -15.04 -12.83
C ILE A 321 -21.76 -15.41 -13.82
N GLN A 322 -21.42 -15.85 -15.04
CA GLN A 322 -22.41 -16.30 -16.03
C GLN A 322 -23.11 -17.61 -15.62
N GLU A 323 -22.43 -18.45 -14.85
CA GLU A 323 -22.96 -19.72 -14.34
C GLU A 323 -23.79 -19.57 -13.06
N GLU A 324 -23.82 -18.36 -12.45
CA GLU A 324 -24.40 -18.14 -11.14
C GLU A 324 -25.58 -17.14 -11.19
N ASP A 325 -26.78 -17.61 -10.84
CA ASP A 325 -27.97 -16.75 -10.76
C ASP A 325 -27.87 -15.74 -9.60
N GLY A 326 -28.34 -14.51 -9.85
CA GLY A 326 -28.33 -13.43 -8.86
C GLY A 326 -26.95 -12.80 -8.64
N VAL A 327 -25.98 -13.04 -9.54
CA VAL A 327 -24.63 -12.46 -9.50
C VAL A 327 -24.39 -11.59 -10.73
N TYR A 328 -23.92 -10.36 -10.52
CA TYR A 328 -23.78 -9.36 -11.58
C TYR A 328 -22.42 -8.67 -11.54
N ILE A 329 -21.88 -8.29 -12.70
CA ILE A 329 -20.72 -7.39 -12.81
C ILE A 329 -21.22 -5.96 -13.01
N SER A 330 -20.66 -5.01 -12.26
CA SER A 330 -20.97 -3.59 -12.41
C SER A 330 -19.73 -2.75 -12.72
N ASN A 331 -19.89 -1.81 -13.65
CA ASN A 331 -18.89 -0.77 -13.95
C ASN A 331 -19.20 0.59 -13.28
N ARG A 332 -20.28 0.70 -12.51
CA ARG A 332 -20.67 1.91 -11.78
C ARG A 332 -19.57 2.34 -10.80
N ASN A 333 -19.64 3.58 -10.36
CA ASN A 333 -18.69 4.10 -9.38
C ASN A 333 -18.70 3.25 -8.11
N THR A 334 -17.53 2.95 -7.54
CA THR A 334 -17.39 2.12 -6.31
C THR A 334 -18.18 2.71 -5.16
N PHE A 335 -18.12 4.05 -5.00
CA PHE A 335 -18.79 4.72 -3.91
C PHE A 335 -20.32 4.72 -4.06
N GLU A 336 -20.83 4.82 -5.29
CA GLU A 336 -22.27 4.64 -5.60
C GLU A 336 -22.74 3.22 -5.25
N LEU A 337 -21.91 2.20 -5.57
CA LEU A 337 -22.22 0.80 -5.23
C LEU A 337 -22.23 0.58 -3.72
N ILE A 338 -21.29 1.19 -2.96
CA ILE A 338 -21.31 1.17 -1.50
C ILE A 338 -22.61 1.76 -0.98
N LEU A 339 -22.97 2.96 -1.42
CA LEU A 339 -24.17 3.66 -0.93
C LEU A 339 -25.47 2.90 -1.26
N GLY A 340 -25.54 2.28 -2.45
CA GLY A 340 -26.71 1.53 -2.94
C GLY A 340 -26.84 0.14 -2.33
N SER A 341 -25.78 -0.46 -1.80
CA SER A 341 -25.80 -1.82 -1.26
C SER A 341 -26.46 -1.91 0.12
N LYS A 342 -26.92 -3.12 0.51
CA LYS A 342 -27.33 -3.45 1.87
C LYS A 342 -26.11 -3.65 2.76
N CYS A 343 -25.13 -4.39 2.27
CA CYS A 343 -23.88 -4.67 2.95
C CYS A 343 -22.73 -4.79 1.93
N VAL A 344 -21.49 -4.80 2.43
CA VAL A 344 -20.29 -4.87 1.61
C VAL A 344 -19.41 -6.02 2.08
N GLY A 345 -19.04 -6.92 1.17
CA GLY A 345 -18.04 -7.94 1.41
C GLY A 345 -16.69 -7.51 0.83
N VAL A 346 -15.61 -7.66 1.58
CA VAL A 346 -14.25 -7.39 1.09
C VAL A 346 -13.30 -8.49 1.53
N ASN A 347 -12.23 -8.67 0.79
CA ASN A 347 -11.15 -9.51 1.32
C ASN A 347 -10.48 -8.75 2.48
N ASN A 348 -9.60 -7.81 2.19
CA ASN A 348 -8.94 -6.93 3.17
C ASN A 348 -8.72 -5.52 2.60
N SER A 349 -9.60 -5.12 1.69
CA SER A 349 -9.53 -3.86 0.95
C SER A 349 -9.91 -2.65 1.81
N THR A 350 -9.31 -1.50 1.49
CA THR A 350 -9.70 -0.17 2.01
C THR A 350 -11.15 0.22 1.66
N VAL A 351 -11.76 -0.42 0.65
CA VAL A 351 -13.19 -0.25 0.34
C VAL A 351 -14.07 -0.67 1.53
N GLY A 352 -13.61 -1.63 2.36
CA GLY A 352 -14.29 -1.99 3.60
C GLY A 352 -14.34 -0.82 4.60
N PHE A 353 -13.26 -0.06 4.71
CA PHE A 353 -13.24 1.15 5.55
C PHE A 353 -14.19 2.23 5.01
N GLU A 354 -14.21 2.45 3.68
CA GLU A 354 -15.17 3.38 3.06
C GLU A 354 -16.63 2.95 3.30
N ALA A 355 -16.89 1.64 3.27
CA ALA A 355 -18.22 1.09 3.56
C ALA A 355 -18.64 1.32 5.02
N ILE A 356 -17.74 1.13 5.98
CA ILE A 356 -17.97 1.41 7.40
C ILE A 356 -18.32 2.90 7.60
N ILE A 357 -17.57 3.83 6.98
CA ILE A 357 -17.87 5.28 7.06
C ILE A 357 -19.24 5.60 6.47
N CYS A 358 -19.68 4.85 5.46
CA CYS A 358 -21.01 4.99 4.85
C CYS A 358 -22.12 4.31 5.68
N GLY A 359 -21.82 3.80 6.88
CA GLY A 359 -22.79 3.10 7.74
C GLY A 359 -23.23 1.75 7.21
N LYS A 360 -22.44 1.09 6.35
CA LYS A 360 -22.75 -0.22 5.80
C LYS A 360 -22.19 -1.33 6.68
N GLU A 361 -23.01 -2.36 6.90
CA GLU A 361 -22.50 -3.62 7.45
C GLU A 361 -21.41 -4.16 6.51
N THR A 362 -20.25 -4.52 7.08
CA THR A 362 -19.06 -4.84 6.27
C THR A 362 -18.41 -6.13 6.76
N PHE A 363 -18.20 -7.07 5.84
CA PHE A 363 -17.62 -8.38 6.10
C PHE A 363 -16.21 -8.46 5.55
N PHE A 364 -15.25 -8.89 6.40
CA PHE A 364 -13.85 -9.07 6.07
C PHE A 364 -13.50 -10.55 6.16
N ILE A 365 -12.89 -11.12 5.12
CA ILE A 365 -12.41 -12.51 5.11
C ILE A 365 -10.90 -12.64 5.10
N GLY A 366 -10.18 -11.56 4.81
CA GLY A 366 -8.72 -11.47 4.90
C GLY A 366 -8.25 -10.73 6.15
N LYS A 367 -6.95 -10.83 6.44
CA LYS A 367 -6.32 -10.19 7.62
C LYS A 367 -6.18 -8.70 7.38
N THR A 368 -6.81 -7.88 8.21
CA THR A 368 -6.75 -6.42 8.11
C THR A 368 -7.14 -5.74 9.43
N PHE A 369 -6.55 -4.61 9.71
CA PHE A 369 -6.98 -3.79 10.86
C PHE A 369 -8.31 -3.04 10.59
N TYR A 370 -8.75 -2.95 9.35
CA TYR A 370 -10.00 -2.25 9.01
C TYR A 370 -11.22 -2.87 9.71
N SER A 371 -11.18 -4.16 10.05
CA SER A 371 -12.23 -4.80 10.83
C SER A 371 -12.41 -4.19 12.23
N LYS A 372 -11.35 -3.67 12.85
CA LYS A 372 -11.44 -2.94 14.13
C LYS A 372 -12.19 -1.63 14.01
N LEU A 373 -12.16 -1.01 12.82
CA LEU A 373 -12.77 0.29 12.58
C LEU A 373 -14.31 0.25 12.49
N VAL A 374 -14.92 -0.93 12.59
CA VAL A 374 -16.36 -1.08 12.83
C VAL A 374 -16.74 -0.41 14.15
N ASP A 375 -15.90 -0.54 15.17
CA ASP A 375 -16.04 0.19 16.43
C ASP A 375 -15.71 1.68 16.24
N PRO A 376 -16.63 2.61 16.60
CA PRO A 376 -16.43 4.04 16.42
C PRO A 376 -15.27 4.62 17.24
N VAL A 377 -14.92 4.03 18.39
CA VAL A 377 -13.78 4.47 19.22
C VAL A 377 -12.47 4.19 18.49
N TRP A 378 -12.32 2.97 17.94
CA TRP A 378 -11.15 2.62 17.12
C TRP A 378 -11.08 3.46 15.86
N ARG A 379 -12.20 3.76 15.22
CA ARG A 379 -12.28 4.60 14.04
C ARG A 379 -11.88 6.05 14.35
N TYR A 380 -12.36 6.62 15.47
CA TYR A 380 -11.96 7.92 15.96
C TYR A 380 -10.45 7.98 16.22
N TYR A 381 -9.92 6.97 16.95
CA TYR A 381 -8.51 6.86 17.26
C TYR A 381 -7.66 6.80 15.97
N TYR A 382 -8.04 5.95 15.02
CA TYR A 382 -7.37 5.85 13.73
C TYR A 382 -7.27 7.21 13.02
N ILE A 383 -8.40 7.88 12.87
CA ILE A 383 -8.50 9.12 12.10
C ILE A 383 -7.78 10.29 12.76
N TYR A 384 -7.91 10.46 14.08
CA TYR A 384 -7.47 11.68 14.78
C TYR A 384 -6.14 11.54 15.51
N ASN A 385 -5.81 10.34 15.97
CA ASN A 385 -4.64 10.11 16.80
C ASN A 385 -3.53 9.35 16.05
N TYR A 386 -3.89 8.31 15.27
CA TYR A 386 -2.90 7.47 14.62
C TYR A 386 -2.41 8.02 13.27
N LEU A 387 -3.31 8.45 12.42
CA LEU A 387 -2.93 9.00 11.12
C LEU A 387 -2.22 10.34 11.25
N ILE A 388 -1.17 10.51 10.46
CA ILE A 388 -0.40 11.76 10.38
C ILE A 388 -1.01 12.68 9.31
N ASN A 389 -1.20 13.95 9.64
CA ASN A 389 -1.79 14.97 8.75
C ASN A 389 -0.75 15.49 7.74
N ILE A 390 -0.34 14.63 6.83
CA ILE A 390 0.49 14.94 5.67
C ILE A 390 -0.04 14.18 4.46
N ASP A 391 -0.23 14.88 3.35
CA ASP A 391 -0.71 14.26 2.12
C ASP A 391 0.39 13.43 1.46
N SER A 392 0.12 12.15 1.22
CA SER A 392 1.08 11.20 0.66
C SER A 392 1.59 11.56 -0.74
N PHE A 393 0.79 12.29 -1.54
CA PHE A 393 1.13 12.61 -2.93
C PHE A 393 1.80 13.98 -3.09
N THR A 394 1.38 14.95 -2.31
CA THR A 394 1.87 16.33 -2.41
C THR A 394 2.88 16.70 -1.34
N GLY A 395 2.89 15.99 -0.21
CA GLY A 395 3.66 16.34 0.98
C GLY A 395 3.13 17.57 1.74
N VAL A 396 1.98 18.12 1.33
CA VAL A 396 1.36 19.24 2.05
C VAL A 396 0.91 18.79 3.44
N THR A 397 1.22 19.60 4.43
CA THR A 397 0.84 19.37 5.84
C THR A 397 0.23 20.62 6.44
N VAL A 398 -0.75 20.43 7.31
CA VAL A 398 -1.35 21.48 8.15
C VAL A 398 -0.89 21.36 9.62
N GLU A 399 -0.09 20.36 9.93
CA GLU A 399 0.38 20.06 11.29
C GLU A 399 1.83 20.47 11.52
N ASN A 400 2.10 21.12 12.67
CA ASN A 400 3.46 21.51 13.07
C ASN A 400 4.15 20.43 13.91
N ASN A 401 3.39 19.58 14.60
CA ASN A 401 3.89 18.58 15.56
C ASN A 401 4.09 17.16 14.96
N ILE A 402 4.27 17.05 13.63
CA ILE A 402 4.40 15.75 12.95
C ILE A 402 5.50 14.88 13.56
N ILE A 403 6.66 15.45 13.86
CA ILE A 403 7.80 14.68 14.40
C ILE A 403 7.48 14.15 15.79
N SER A 404 6.82 14.95 16.64
CA SER A 404 6.36 14.48 17.95
C SER A 404 5.44 13.28 17.82
N LYS A 405 4.44 13.35 16.94
CA LYS A 405 3.52 12.23 16.69
C LYS A 405 4.22 10.97 16.18
N LEU A 406 5.20 11.10 15.29
CA LEU A 406 5.98 9.97 14.82
C LEU A 406 6.80 9.33 15.95
N ASN A 407 7.39 10.15 16.84
CA ASN A 407 8.09 9.68 18.03
C ASN A 407 7.14 8.98 19.02
N ASP A 408 5.91 9.43 19.16
CA ASP A 408 4.92 8.80 20.03
C ASP A 408 4.50 7.41 19.50
N LEU A 409 4.46 7.20 18.18
CA LEU A 409 4.27 5.86 17.59
C LEU A 409 5.44 4.91 17.92
N VAL A 410 6.68 5.41 17.92
CA VAL A 410 7.87 4.62 18.30
C VAL A 410 7.78 4.22 19.78
N LYS A 411 7.47 5.15 20.68
CA LYS A 411 7.30 4.87 22.12
C LYS A 411 6.17 3.86 22.37
N MET A 412 5.09 3.95 21.62
CA MET A 412 3.97 3.00 21.71
C MET A 412 4.42 1.58 21.33
N LYS A 413 5.24 1.43 20.26
CA LYS A 413 5.83 0.13 19.88
C LYS A 413 6.60 -0.48 21.04
N GLU A 414 7.45 0.31 21.74
CA GLU A 414 8.24 -0.16 22.88
C GLU A 414 7.33 -0.71 23.99
N LYS A 415 6.29 0.04 24.39
CA LYS A 415 5.32 -0.39 25.40
C LYS A 415 4.61 -1.68 25.03
N VAL A 416 4.14 -1.83 23.78
CA VAL A 416 3.40 -3.02 23.32
C VAL A 416 4.30 -4.26 23.25
N ILE A 417 5.59 -4.09 22.86
CA ILE A 417 6.54 -5.21 22.81
C ILE A 417 6.95 -5.67 24.22
N GLU A 418 7.10 -4.75 25.16
CA GLU A 418 7.42 -5.08 26.56
C GLU A 418 6.30 -5.86 27.23
N HIS A 419 5.04 -5.46 27.05
CA HIS A 419 3.87 -6.17 27.63
C HIS A 419 3.57 -7.51 26.93
N GLY A 420 3.94 -7.70 25.67
CA GLY A 420 3.77 -8.97 24.96
C GLY A 420 4.82 -10.04 25.27
N LYS A 421 5.81 -9.74 26.13
CA LYS A 421 6.82 -10.69 26.64
C LYS A 421 6.54 -11.20 28.05
N SER A 422 5.51 -10.69 28.70
CA SER A 422 4.99 -11.15 29.98
C SER A 422 3.82 -12.13 29.73
#